data_efc95c9185ce850a752a583301331906
#
_entry.id   efc95c9185ce850a752a583301331906
#
_cell.length_a   1.000
_cell.length_b   1.000
_cell.length_c   1.000
_cell.angle_alpha   90.00
_cell.angle_beta   90.00
_cell.angle_gamma   90.00
#
_symmetry.space_group_name_H-M   'P 1'
#
loop_
_entity.id
_entity.type
_entity.pdbx_description
1 polymer ?
#
loop_
_entity_poly.entity_id
_entity_poly.type
_entity_poly.pdbx_seq_one_letter_code
_entity_poly.pdbx_strand_id
1 'polypeptide(L)'
;MNEKFFNRLEDELNIRRNKNLFRDIQLYSECRINLCSNDYFQLRHDSRVIIGAKEACDKYGTGSGASPLLSGFLPCHESFLEQLKKWKQKSFGMLFNAGFLANQAVLNSLPKKNDLVLADKLIHHSMVQALAKGAASFKRYHHLDLTHLEALLNAHYMDYETVFVVTESVFSMDGDYPDLKKLVELKQRYPFILILDEAHGTGVFGKTGAGLAEEMQVQDQVDIIIGTLGKSLASMGAYVL
;
A
#
# COMPACT_ATOMS: atom_id res chain seq x y z
N MET A 1 -22.06 10.55 -33.10
CA MET A 1 -21.55 9.78 -31.91
C MET A 1 -20.93 8.50 -32.44
N ASN A 2 -19.85 8.00 -31.85
CA ASN A 2 -19.18 6.78 -32.33
C ASN A 2 -19.91 5.53 -31.79
N GLU A 3 -20.95 5.07 -32.54
CA GLU A 3 -21.81 3.93 -32.15
C GLU A 3 -21.00 2.65 -31.84
N LYS A 4 -19.96 2.38 -32.65
CA LYS A 4 -19.09 1.20 -32.40
C LYS A 4 -18.40 1.23 -31.05
N PHE A 5 -18.00 2.42 -30.59
CA PHE A 5 -17.37 2.58 -29.27
C PHE A 5 -18.38 2.31 -28.14
N PHE A 6 -19.57 2.88 -28.23
CA PHE A 6 -20.62 2.69 -27.22
C PHE A 6 -21.13 1.26 -27.17
N ASN A 7 -21.35 0.62 -28.32
CA ASN A 7 -21.75 -0.79 -28.39
C ASN A 7 -20.70 -1.69 -27.72
N ARG A 8 -19.39 -1.44 -27.96
CA ARG A 8 -18.32 -2.19 -27.28
C ARG A 8 -18.37 -2.03 -25.76
N LEU A 9 -18.59 -0.82 -25.25
CA LEU A 9 -18.69 -0.58 -23.81
C LEU A 9 -19.90 -1.31 -23.20
N GLU A 10 -21.02 -1.30 -23.90
CA GLU A 10 -22.25 -1.98 -23.46
C GLU A 10 -22.05 -3.50 -23.43
N ASP A 11 -21.41 -4.07 -24.45
CA ASP A 11 -21.05 -5.48 -24.50
C ASP A 11 -20.12 -5.87 -23.33
N GLU A 12 -19.08 -5.06 -23.04
CA GLU A 12 -18.18 -5.28 -21.91
C GLU A 12 -18.91 -5.24 -20.55
N LEU A 13 -19.85 -4.31 -20.38
CA LEU A 13 -20.67 -4.23 -19.17
C LEU A 13 -21.61 -5.43 -19.04
N ASN A 14 -22.21 -5.88 -20.14
CA ASN A 14 -23.08 -7.05 -20.15
C ASN A 14 -22.30 -8.34 -19.83
N ILE A 15 -21.09 -8.49 -20.36
CA ILE A 15 -20.20 -9.60 -19.99
C ILE A 15 -19.92 -9.60 -18.48
N ARG A 16 -19.66 -8.42 -17.88
CA ARG A 16 -19.44 -8.30 -16.44
C ARG A 16 -20.69 -8.64 -15.62
N ARG A 17 -21.88 -8.18 -16.06
CA ARG A 17 -23.17 -8.52 -15.43
C ARG A 17 -23.42 -10.03 -15.45
N ASN A 18 -23.24 -10.65 -16.61
CA ASN A 18 -23.45 -12.09 -16.79
C ASN A 18 -22.50 -12.96 -15.95
N LYS A 19 -21.31 -12.42 -15.62
CA LYS A 19 -20.32 -13.09 -14.76
C LYS A 19 -20.43 -12.72 -13.28
N ASN A 20 -21.45 -11.95 -12.87
CA ASN A 20 -21.58 -11.38 -11.52
C ASN A 20 -20.35 -10.57 -11.07
N LEU A 21 -19.66 -9.93 -12.01
CA LEU A 21 -18.48 -9.08 -11.77
C LEU A 21 -18.77 -7.60 -11.90
N PHE A 22 -20.01 -7.24 -12.23
CA PHE A 22 -20.44 -5.84 -12.29
C PHE A 22 -20.54 -5.28 -10.87
N ARG A 23 -19.90 -4.14 -10.66
CA ARG A 23 -19.94 -3.40 -9.39
C ARG A 23 -20.63 -2.08 -9.62
N ASP A 24 -21.74 -1.88 -8.95
CA ASP A 24 -22.50 -0.63 -8.98
C ASP A 24 -22.14 0.23 -7.76
N ILE A 25 -22.11 1.56 -7.96
CA ILE A 25 -21.91 2.51 -6.88
C ILE A 25 -23.28 2.74 -6.23
N GLN A 26 -23.41 2.34 -4.98
CA GLN A 26 -24.63 2.53 -4.21
C GLN A 26 -24.44 3.59 -3.13
N LEU A 27 -25.46 4.39 -2.90
CA LEU A 27 -25.49 5.27 -1.74
C LEU A 27 -25.56 4.42 -0.48
N TYR A 28 -24.58 4.63 0.38
CA TYR A 28 -24.53 3.96 1.66
C TYR A 28 -25.48 4.67 2.64
N SER A 29 -26.50 3.97 3.12
CA SER A 29 -27.33 4.44 4.22
C SER A 29 -26.68 4.11 5.55
N GLU A 30 -26.76 5.01 6.52
CA GLU A 30 -26.26 4.75 7.88
C GLU A 30 -26.89 3.46 8.44
N CYS A 31 -26.04 2.50 8.78
CA CYS A 31 -26.45 1.30 9.48
C CYS A 31 -25.73 1.22 10.83
N ARG A 32 -26.34 0.52 11.78
CA ARG A 32 -25.79 0.38 13.15
C ARG A 32 -24.44 -0.32 13.18
N ILE A 33 -24.23 -1.26 12.27
CA ILE A 33 -23.00 -2.04 12.15
C ILE A 33 -22.55 -2.00 10.69
N ASN A 34 -21.37 -1.44 10.45
CA ASN A 34 -20.76 -1.36 9.13
C ASN A 34 -19.48 -2.22 9.07
N LEU A 35 -19.60 -3.42 8.52
CA LEU A 35 -18.48 -4.33 8.35
C LEU A 35 -17.71 -4.12 7.02
N CYS A 36 -18.17 -3.19 6.16
CA CYS A 36 -17.52 -2.87 4.89
C CYS A 36 -16.53 -1.70 5.00
N SER A 37 -16.53 -0.99 6.14
CA SER A 37 -15.67 0.17 6.35
C SER A 37 -14.24 -0.27 6.70
N ASN A 38 -13.26 0.41 6.11
CA ASN A 38 -11.85 0.30 6.51
C ASN A 38 -11.45 1.34 7.58
N ASP A 39 -12.36 2.19 8.00
CA ASP A 39 -12.19 3.10 9.15
C ASP A 39 -12.39 2.30 10.47
N TYR A 40 -11.40 1.46 10.77
CA TYR A 40 -11.48 0.43 11.80
C TYR A 40 -11.77 0.96 13.20
N PHE A 41 -11.36 2.20 13.49
CA PHE A 41 -11.55 2.88 14.77
C PHE A 41 -12.62 3.97 14.73
N GLN A 42 -13.30 4.13 13.59
CA GLN A 42 -14.30 5.18 13.35
C GLN A 42 -13.76 6.60 13.59
N LEU A 43 -12.47 6.81 13.34
CA LEU A 43 -11.80 8.10 13.58
C LEU A 43 -12.35 9.23 12.72
N ARG A 44 -13.03 8.95 11.61
CA ARG A 44 -13.70 9.97 10.78
C ARG A 44 -14.74 10.79 11.56
N HIS A 45 -15.24 10.26 12.67
CA HIS A 45 -16.20 10.93 13.55
C HIS A 45 -15.58 11.40 14.86
N ASP A 46 -14.29 11.16 15.11
CA ASP A 46 -13.62 11.63 16.31
C ASP A 46 -13.48 13.16 16.27
N SER A 47 -13.98 13.82 17.31
CA SER A 47 -13.96 15.27 17.41
C SER A 47 -12.55 15.87 17.33
N ARG A 48 -11.54 15.19 17.86
CA ARG A 48 -10.14 15.64 17.82
C ARG A 48 -9.60 15.66 16.40
N VAL A 49 -9.93 14.64 15.59
CA VAL A 49 -9.57 14.57 14.17
C VAL A 49 -10.27 15.66 13.37
N ILE A 50 -11.57 15.86 13.62
CA ILE A 50 -12.36 16.90 12.95
C ILE A 50 -11.83 18.30 13.30
N ILE A 51 -11.51 18.57 14.57
CA ILE A 51 -10.94 19.86 15.00
C ILE A 51 -9.61 20.10 14.31
N GLY A 52 -8.68 19.12 14.32
CA GLY A 52 -7.40 19.26 13.66
C GLY A 52 -7.51 19.52 12.16
N ALA A 53 -8.48 18.89 11.48
CA ALA A 53 -8.75 19.14 10.07
C ALA A 53 -9.25 20.57 9.82
N LYS A 54 -10.16 21.10 10.67
CA LYS A 54 -10.62 22.50 10.59
C LYS A 54 -9.47 23.49 10.80
N GLU A 55 -8.68 23.31 11.85
CA GLU A 55 -7.53 24.15 12.15
C GLU A 55 -6.51 24.15 11.00
N ALA A 56 -6.29 23.00 10.37
CA ALA A 56 -5.41 22.91 9.19
C ALA A 56 -6.00 23.67 7.99
N CYS A 57 -7.32 23.59 7.75
CA CYS A 57 -7.99 24.36 6.71
C CYS A 57 -7.91 25.86 6.96
N ASP A 58 -8.13 26.30 8.20
CA ASP A 58 -8.05 27.72 8.57
C ASP A 58 -6.63 28.28 8.38
N LYS A 59 -5.62 27.48 8.68
CA LYS A 59 -4.22 27.90 8.64
C LYS A 59 -3.58 27.78 7.25
N TYR A 60 -3.89 26.73 6.50
CA TYR A 60 -3.19 26.36 5.26
C TYR A 60 -4.09 26.42 4.02
N GLY A 61 -5.40 26.61 4.19
CA GLY A 61 -6.38 26.50 3.12
C GLY A 61 -6.79 25.05 2.83
N THR A 62 -7.60 24.87 1.79
CA THR A 62 -8.20 23.57 1.43
C THR A 62 -7.26 22.68 0.59
N GLY A 63 -6.09 23.16 0.22
CA GLY A 63 -5.11 22.43 -0.56
C GLY A 63 -3.84 23.24 -0.80
N SER A 64 -2.80 22.58 -1.27
CA SER A 64 -1.47 23.18 -1.45
C SER A 64 -1.32 24.05 -2.70
N GLY A 65 -2.24 23.95 -3.67
CA GLY A 65 -2.25 24.79 -4.87
C GLY A 65 -1.12 24.57 -5.87
N ALA A 66 -0.14 23.73 -5.57
CA ALA A 66 1.02 23.45 -6.42
C ALA A 66 1.61 22.06 -6.19
N SER A 67 2.51 21.65 -7.08
CA SER A 67 3.31 20.44 -6.89
C SER A 67 4.25 20.59 -5.67
N PRO A 68 4.47 19.50 -4.89
CA PRO A 68 5.44 19.48 -3.79
C PRO A 68 6.86 19.91 -4.21
N LEU A 69 7.26 19.67 -5.46
CA LEU A 69 8.57 20.07 -5.99
C LEU A 69 8.70 21.56 -6.28
N LEU A 70 7.60 22.31 -6.22
CA LEU A 70 7.59 23.76 -6.42
C LEU A 70 7.27 24.48 -5.10
N SER A 71 5.99 24.76 -4.86
CA SER A 71 5.53 25.47 -3.65
C SER A 71 4.44 24.73 -2.88
N GLY A 72 4.12 23.48 -3.27
CA GLY A 72 3.02 22.69 -2.69
C GLY A 72 3.41 21.79 -1.52
N PHE A 73 4.68 21.80 -1.06
CA PHE A 73 5.07 21.09 0.16
C PHE A 73 5.02 22.07 1.35
N LEU A 74 3.90 22.07 2.05
CA LEU A 74 3.61 23.00 3.13
C LEU A 74 4.23 22.52 4.47
N PRO A 75 4.41 23.42 5.47
CA PRO A 75 4.94 23.04 6.78
C PRO A 75 4.17 21.92 7.49
N CYS A 76 2.85 21.79 7.25
CA CYS A 76 2.06 20.69 7.78
C CYS A 76 2.45 19.35 7.18
N HIS A 77 2.81 19.29 5.89
CA HIS A 77 3.29 18.07 5.26
C HIS A 77 4.63 17.62 5.83
N GLU A 78 5.56 18.56 6.02
CA GLU A 78 6.86 18.28 6.64
C GLU A 78 6.69 17.75 8.07
N SER A 79 5.96 18.50 8.90
CA SER A 79 5.69 18.08 10.30
C SER A 79 5.05 16.71 10.39
N PHE A 80 4.08 16.43 9.52
CA PHE A 80 3.43 15.13 9.47
C PHE A 80 4.39 14.02 9.02
N LEU A 81 5.20 14.26 8.00
CA LEU A 81 6.18 13.30 7.50
C LEU A 81 7.22 12.96 8.57
N GLU A 82 7.71 13.96 9.32
CA GLU A 82 8.64 13.73 10.43
C GLU A 82 8.00 12.87 11.55
N GLN A 83 6.73 13.10 11.86
CA GLN A 83 6.00 12.26 12.82
C GLN A 83 5.83 10.82 12.32
N LEU A 84 5.51 10.63 11.03
CA LEU A 84 5.41 9.30 10.42
C LEU A 84 6.76 8.56 10.48
N LYS A 85 7.85 9.23 10.09
CA LYS A 85 9.21 8.66 10.14
C LYS A 85 9.57 8.22 11.55
N LYS A 86 9.33 9.07 12.55
CA LYS A 86 9.56 8.74 13.96
C LYS A 86 8.71 7.56 14.41
N TRP A 87 7.40 7.58 14.08
CA TRP A 87 6.47 6.51 14.48
C TRP A 87 6.85 5.16 13.87
N LYS A 88 7.20 5.15 12.58
CA LYS A 88 7.58 3.93 11.84
C LYS A 88 9.08 3.59 11.92
N GLN A 89 9.88 4.38 12.64
CA GLN A 89 11.33 4.21 12.78
C GLN A 89 12.07 4.18 11.43
N LYS A 90 11.76 5.15 10.55
CA LYS A 90 12.37 5.31 9.24
C LYS A 90 13.07 6.66 9.10
N SER A 91 14.17 6.68 8.31
CA SER A 91 14.97 7.89 8.13
C SER A 91 14.45 8.78 7.00
N PHE A 92 13.81 8.19 5.99
CA PHE A 92 13.33 8.89 4.80
C PHE A 92 11.84 8.63 4.58
N GLY A 93 11.20 9.48 3.79
CA GLY A 93 9.82 9.27 3.43
C GLY A 93 9.28 10.25 2.40
N MET A 94 8.16 9.89 1.80
CA MET A 94 7.40 10.70 0.85
C MET A 94 5.91 10.55 1.09
N LEU A 95 5.16 11.63 0.86
CA LEU A 95 3.70 11.63 0.91
C LEU A 95 3.11 11.50 -0.49
N PHE A 96 2.00 10.80 -0.59
CA PHE A 96 1.24 10.55 -1.81
C PHE A 96 -0.24 10.82 -1.59
N ASN A 97 -0.97 11.12 -2.67
CA ASN A 97 -2.41 11.39 -2.60
C ASN A 97 -3.25 10.12 -2.33
N ALA A 98 -2.72 8.94 -2.62
CA ALA A 98 -3.40 7.66 -2.42
C ALA A 98 -2.41 6.49 -2.35
N GLY A 99 -2.76 5.41 -1.63
CA GLY A 99 -1.97 4.18 -1.56
C GLY A 99 -1.75 3.53 -2.92
N PHE A 100 -2.75 3.61 -3.81
CA PHE A 100 -2.62 3.14 -5.18
C PHE A 100 -1.43 3.81 -5.90
N LEU A 101 -1.30 5.14 -5.79
CA LEU A 101 -0.21 5.92 -6.40
C LEU A 101 1.14 5.64 -5.73
N ALA A 102 1.15 5.45 -4.42
CA ALA A 102 2.36 5.08 -3.68
C ALA A 102 2.92 3.73 -4.18
N ASN A 103 2.06 2.71 -4.29
CA ASN A 103 2.42 1.40 -4.83
C ASN A 103 2.93 1.49 -6.27
N GLN A 104 2.24 2.27 -7.13
CA GLN A 104 2.65 2.49 -8.52
C GLN A 104 4.01 3.21 -8.58
N ALA A 105 4.22 4.23 -7.78
CA ALA A 105 5.45 5.00 -7.77
C ALA A 105 6.65 4.13 -7.36
N VAL A 106 6.54 3.38 -6.26
CA VAL A 106 7.60 2.51 -5.76
C VAL A 106 7.97 1.44 -6.80
N LEU A 107 6.97 0.67 -7.25
CA LEU A 107 7.22 -0.51 -8.10
C LEU A 107 7.53 -0.18 -9.57
N ASN A 108 7.18 1.01 -10.05
CA ASN A 108 7.58 1.47 -11.39
C ASN A 108 8.93 2.19 -11.39
N SER A 109 9.36 2.75 -10.24
CA SER A 109 10.57 3.56 -10.21
C SER A 109 11.79 2.86 -9.65
N LEU A 110 11.64 1.99 -8.66
CA LEU A 110 12.79 1.36 -8.00
C LEU A 110 13.29 0.12 -8.75
N PRO A 111 12.47 -0.92 -9.02
CA PRO A 111 12.95 -2.07 -9.76
C PRO A 111 13.28 -1.71 -11.22
N LYS A 112 14.44 -2.18 -11.72
CA LYS A 112 14.95 -1.90 -13.07
C LYS A 112 14.97 -3.18 -13.92
N LYS A 113 15.37 -3.06 -15.17
CA LYS A 113 15.35 -4.15 -16.15
C LYS A 113 16.14 -5.41 -15.71
N ASN A 114 17.23 -5.22 -14.97
CA ASN A 114 18.08 -6.30 -14.51
C ASN A 114 17.70 -6.81 -13.11
N ASP A 115 16.58 -6.36 -12.56
CA ASP A 115 16.12 -6.76 -11.24
C ASP A 115 14.98 -7.79 -11.33
N LEU A 116 14.81 -8.55 -10.25
CA LEU A 116 13.72 -9.49 -10.07
C LEU A 116 12.82 -9.02 -8.92
N VAL A 117 11.52 -9.06 -9.14
CA VAL A 117 10.52 -8.85 -8.09
C VAL A 117 9.82 -10.17 -7.81
N LEU A 118 9.92 -10.67 -6.58
CA LEU A 118 9.17 -11.81 -6.07
C LEU A 118 8.01 -11.29 -5.24
N ALA A 119 6.79 -11.47 -5.71
CA ALA A 119 5.60 -10.93 -5.09
C ALA A 119 4.66 -12.04 -4.61
N ASP A 120 4.04 -11.85 -3.45
CA ASP A 120 2.96 -12.74 -3.01
C ASP A 120 1.83 -12.75 -4.05
N LYS A 121 1.21 -13.90 -4.24
CA LYS A 121 0.17 -14.10 -5.26
C LYS A 121 -1.06 -13.23 -5.04
N LEU A 122 -1.35 -12.83 -3.80
CA LEU A 122 -2.55 -12.07 -3.43
C LEU A 122 -2.28 -10.58 -3.12
N ILE A 123 -1.10 -10.04 -3.46
CA ILE A 123 -0.84 -8.60 -3.30
C ILE A 123 -1.90 -7.75 -4.00
N HIS A 124 -2.13 -6.57 -3.47
CA HIS A 124 -3.13 -5.63 -3.96
C HIS A 124 -2.96 -5.33 -5.47
N HIS A 125 -4.09 -5.17 -6.15
CA HIS A 125 -4.15 -4.96 -7.60
C HIS A 125 -3.27 -3.78 -8.10
N SER A 126 -3.10 -2.72 -7.31
CA SER A 126 -2.20 -1.61 -7.66
C SER A 126 -0.75 -2.07 -7.85
N MET A 127 -0.28 -2.98 -7.00
CA MET A 127 1.07 -3.54 -7.11
C MET A 127 1.20 -4.47 -8.31
N VAL A 128 0.20 -5.33 -8.54
CA VAL A 128 0.16 -6.20 -9.74
C VAL A 128 0.19 -5.38 -11.03
N GLN A 129 -0.57 -4.29 -11.09
CA GLN A 129 -0.57 -3.40 -12.25
C GLN A 129 0.77 -2.69 -12.47
N ALA A 130 1.42 -2.26 -11.39
CA ALA A 130 2.74 -1.66 -11.49
C ALA A 130 3.76 -2.65 -12.04
N LEU A 131 3.82 -3.85 -11.47
CA LEU A 131 4.74 -4.91 -11.90
C LEU A 131 4.51 -5.34 -13.34
N ALA A 132 3.24 -5.44 -13.78
CA ALA A 132 2.91 -5.80 -15.16
C ALA A 132 3.33 -4.75 -16.21
N LYS A 133 3.53 -3.50 -15.80
CA LYS A 133 3.96 -2.38 -16.65
C LYS A 133 5.42 -1.96 -16.40
N GLY A 134 6.00 -2.43 -15.31
CA GLY A 134 7.37 -2.12 -14.92
C GLY A 134 8.42 -2.74 -15.84
N ALA A 135 9.67 -2.29 -15.70
CA ALA A 135 10.79 -2.78 -16.50
C ALA A 135 11.40 -4.09 -15.95
N ALA A 136 11.24 -4.35 -14.65
CA ALA A 136 11.81 -5.51 -13.98
C ALA A 136 11.06 -6.80 -14.31
N SER A 137 11.79 -7.92 -14.30
CA SER A 137 11.16 -9.24 -14.31
C SER A 137 10.39 -9.45 -13.00
N PHE A 138 9.20 -10.06 -13.05
CA PHE A 138 8.53 -10.43 -11.81
C PHE A 138 7.97 -11.84 -11.85
N LYS A 139 7.98 -12.48 -10.68
CA LYS A 139 7.38 -13.80 -10.43
C LYS A 139 6.53 -13.73 -9.18
N ARG A 140 5.49 -14.56 -9.12
CA ARG A 140 4.62 -14.65 -7.93
C ARG A 140 4.87 -15.96 -7.21
N TYR A 141 5.14 -15.89 -5.91
CA TYR A 141 5.13 -17.06 -5.06
C TYR A 141 3.71 -17.35 -4.52
N HIS A 142 3.46 -18.58 -4.11
CA HIS A 142 2.19 -18.97 -3.54
C HIS A 142 1.92 -18.16 -2.27
N HIS A 143 0.66 -17.84 -2.06
CA HIS A 143 0.23 -17.00 -0.95
C HIS A 143 0.74 -17.52 0.40
N LEU A 144 1.47 -16.65 1.12
CA LEU A 144 2.11 -16.91 2.42
C LEU A 144 3.10 -18.11 2.44
N ASP A 145 3.46 -18.67 1.29
CA ASP A 145 4.34 -19.83 1.18
C ASP A 145 5.81 -19.40 1.09
N LEU A 146 6.45 -19.32 2.25
CA LEU A 146 7.88 -18.98 2.34
C LEU A 146 8.79 -20.10 1.77
N THR A 147 8.32 -21.35 1.73
CA THR A 147 9.08 -22.44 1.10
C THR A 147 9.15 -22.24 -0.41
N HIS A 148 8.03 -21.87 -1.03
CA HIS A 148 8.03 -21.52 -2.46
C HIS A 148 8.82 -20.26 -2.73
N LEU A 149 8.74 -19.22 -1.88
CA LEU A 149 9.58 -18.03 -1.99
C LEU A 149 11.07 -18.40 -1.95
N GLU A 150 11.49 -19.22 -0.99
CA GLU A 150 12.88 -19.67 -0.87
C GLU A 150 13.34 -20.47 -2.09
N ALA A 151 12.48 -21.34 -2.64
CA ALA A 151 12.78 -22.07 -3.87
C ALA A 151 13.03 -21.12 -5.07
N LEU A 152 12.23 -20.04 -5.19
CA LEU A 152 12.43 -19.02 -6.22
C LEU A 152 13.70 -18.21 -5.99
N LEU A 153 14.00 -17.84 -4.74
CA LEU A 153 15.26 -17.17 -4.40
C LEU A 153 16.45 -18.06 -4.75
N ASN A 154 16.46 -19.32 -4.32
CA ASN A 154 17.53 -20.25 -4.61
C ASN A 154 17.75 -20.44 -6.12
N ALA A 155 16.70 -20.47 -6.91
CA ALA A 155 16.76 -20.68 -8.35
C ALA A 155 17.23 -19.44 -9.13
N HIS A 156 17.00 -18.21 -8.62
CA HIS A 156 17.12 -17.00 -9.42
C HIS A 156 17.97 -15.90 -8.78
N TYR A 157 18.30 -15.97 -7.50
CA TYR A 157 18.95 -14.87 -6.79
C TYR A 157 20.22 -14.35 -7.48
N MET A 158 21.03 -15.27 -8.02
CA MET A 158 22.32 -14.93 -8.66
C MET A 158 22.19 -14.44 -10.11
N ASP A 159 20.99 -14.52 -10.71
CA ASP A 159 20.76 -14.14 -12.10
C ASP A 159 20.44 -12.64 -12.25
N TYR A 160 20.22 -11.92 -11.15
CA TYR A 160 19.74 -10.54 -11.13
C TYR A 160 20.62 -9.63 -10.27
N GLU A 161 20.66 -8.33 -10.61
CA GLU A 161 21.43 -7.32 -9.87
C GLU A 161 20.81 -7.06 -8.49
N THR A 162 19.50 -6.96 -8.42
CA THR A 162 18.74 -6.77 -7.17
C THR A 162 17.51 -7.65 -7.19
N VAL A 163 17.21 -8.26 -6.05
CA VAL A 163 15.96 -8.97 -5.84
C VAL A 163 15.10 -8.18 -4.86
N PHE A 164 13.86 -7.93 -5.23
CA PHE A 164 12.83 -7.34 -4.37
C PHE A 164 11.84 -8.42 -3.94
N VAL A 165 11.46 -8.41 -2.68
CA VAL A 165 10.34 -9.23 -2.18
C VAL A 165 9.22 -8.29 -1.75
N VAL A 166 8.02 -8.54 -2.27
CA VAL A 166 6.84 -7.69 -2.04
C VAL A 166 5.73 -8.51 -1.39
N THR A 167 5.23 -8.01 -0.27
CA THR A 167 4.11 -8.61 0.47
C THR A 167 3.26 -7.55 1.15
N GLU A 168 2.12 -7.95 1.71
CA GLU A 168 1.28 -7.09 2.56
C GLU A 168 1.39 -7.53 4.02
N SER A 169 1.22 -6.60 4.93
CA SER A 169 1.15 -6.89 6.37
C SER A 169 -0.13 -7.62 6.74
N VAL A 170 -1.24 -7.25 6.10
CA VAL A 170 -2.53 -7.93 6.23
C VAL A 170 -3.19 -7.94 4.86
N PHE A 171 -3.56 -9.10 4.37
CA PHE A 171 -4.24 -9.25 3.09
C PHE A 171 -5.73 -8.94 3.24
N SER A 172 -6.22 -8.00 2.43
CA SER A 172 -7.54 -7.38 2.62
C SER A 172 -8.72 -8.33 2.48
N MET A 173 -8.59 -9.40 1.69
CA MET A 173 -9.69 -10.32 1.40
C MET A 173 -9.78 -11.45 2.42
N ASP A 174 -8.64 -11.98 2.84
CA ASP A 174 -8.55 -13.16 3.70
C ASP A 174 -8.31 -12.79 5.17
N GLY A 175 -7.75 -11.60 5.43
CA GLY A 175 -7.46 -11.09 6.78
C GLY A 175 -6.26 -11.76 7.44
N ASP A 176 -5.50 -12.53 6.68
CA ASP A 176 -4.30 -13.21 7.10
C ASP A 176 -3.04 -12.37 6.88
N TYR A 177 -1.90 -12.83 7.38
CA TYR A 177 -0.65 -12.09 7.35
C TYR A 177 0.57 -13.00 7.33
N PRO A 178 1.70 -12.54 6.76
CA PRO A 178 2.94 -13.32 6.66
C PRO A 178 3.64 -13.44 8.02
N ASP A 179 4.40 -14.50 8.19
CA ASP A 179 5.40 -14.60 9.25
C ASP A 179 6.64 -13.75 8.86
N LEU A 180 6.60 -12.46 9.23
CA LEU A 180 7.68 -11.53 8.91
C LEU A 180 9.01 -11.93 9.56
N LYS A 181 9.00 -12.62 10.71
CA LYS A 181 10.24 -13.10 11.35
C LYS A 181 10.95 -14.10 10.46
N LYS A 182 10.23 -15.10 9.97
CA LYS A 182 10.81 -16.06 9.02
C LYS A 182 11.20 -15.41 7.70
N LEU A 183 10.44 -14.43 7.24
CA LEU A 183 10.75 -13.69 6.02
C LEU A 183 12.08 -12.93 6.14
N VAL A 184 12.36 -12.28 7.26
CA VAL A 184 13.64 -11.62 7.51
C VAL A 184 14.80 -12.58 7.79
N GLU A 185 14.52 -13.80 8.28
CA GLU A 185 15.51 -14.87 8.33
C GLU A 185 15.95 -15.30 6.91
N LEU A 186 15.02 -15.38 5.96
CA LEU A 186 15.37 -15.58 4.54
C LEU A 186 16.23 -14.44 4.00
N LYS A 187 15.95 -13.19 4.39
CA LYS A 187 16.72 -12.01 3.99
C LYS A 187 18.17 -12.06 4.45
N GLN A 188 18.48 -12.71 5.55
CA GLN A 188 19.87 -12.92 6.00
C GLN A 188 20.65 -13.85 5.07
N ARG A 189 19.98 -14.80 4.43
CA ARG A 189 20.60 -15.74 3.47
C ARG A 189 20.60 -15.22 2.03
N TYR A 190 19.58 -14.48 1.68
CA TYR A 190 19.37 -13.86 0.37
C TYR A 190 19.09 -12.38 0.57
N PRO A 191 20.12 -11.49 0.54
CA PRO A 191 19.95 -10.06 0.80
C PRO A 191 19.06 -9.35 -0.24
N PHE A 192 17.74 -9.50 -0.14
CA PHE A 192 16.76 -8.82 -0.99
C PHE A 192 16.24 -7.52 -0.33
N ILE A 193 15.67 -6.66 -1.13
CA ILE A 193 14.93 -5.47 -0.68
C ILE A 193 13.50 -5.88 -0.32
N LEU A 194 13.11 -5.72 0.94
CA LEU A 194 11.76 -6.05 1.42
C LEU A 194 10.85 -4.82 1.34
N ILE A 195 9.80 -4.93 0.52
CA ILE A 195 8.72 -3.95 0.41
C ILE A 195 7.48 -4.52 1.11
N LEU A 196 7.03 -3.83 2.15
CA LEU A 196 5.87 -4.22 2.95
C LEU A 196 4.76 -3.17 2.82
N ASP A 197 3.60 -3.57 2.29
CA ASP A 197 2.39 -2.74 2.31
C ASP A 197 1.67 -2.91 3.66
N GLU A 198 1.74 -1.87 4.49
CA GLU A 198 1.12 -1.78 5.82
C GLU A 198 -0.26 -1.10 5.79
N ALA A 199 -0.92 -1.05 4.64
CA ALA A 199 -2.19 -0.34 4.50
C ALA A 199 -3.29 -0.86 5.44
N HIS A 200 -3.30 -2.14 5.76
CA HIS A 200 -4.24 -2.76 6.70
C HIS A 200 -3.64 -3.01 8.09
N GLY A 201 -2.30 -2.99 8.22
CA GLY A 201 -1.61 -3.18 9.50
C GLY A 201 -1.46 -1.89 10.32
N THR A 202 -1.26 -0.75 9.64
CA THR A 202 -1.10 0.57 10.28
C THR A 202 -2.31 0.94 11.13
N GLY A 203 -2.05 1.30 12.38
CA GLY A 203 -3.07 1.64 13.38
C GLY A 203 -3.64 0.41 14.09
N VAL A 204 -3.49 -0.81 13.54
CA VAL A 204 -4.14 -2.04 14.03
C VAL A 204 -3.15 -2.91 14.79
N PHE A 205 -1.96 -3.12 14.25
CA PHE A 205 -0.93 -3.96 14.84
C PHE A 205 0.19 -3.13 15.48
N GLY A 206 0.86 -3.75 16.45
CA GLY A 206 1.98 -3.16 17.17
C GLY A 206 1.56 -2.37 18.40
N LYS A 207 2.47 -2.27 19.37
CA LYS A 207 2.25 -1.60 20.65
C LYS A 207 1.87 -0.12 20.49
N THR A 208 2.42 0.55 19.48
CA THR A 208 2.11 1.95 19.17
C THR A 208 1.16 2.10 17.97
N GLY A 209 0.72 0.99 17.39
CA GLY A 209 -0.06 0.96 16.16
C GLY A 209 0.80 1.17 14.90
N ALA A 210 2.12 1.02 15.00
CA ALA A 210 2.99 1.23 13.85
C ALA A 210 2.93 0.10 12.80
N GLY A 211 2.16 -0.95 13.03
CA GLY A 211 1.89 -2.00 12.05
C GLY A 211 2.46 -3.36 12.44
N LEU A 212 2.34 -4.32 11.52
CA LEU A 212 2.75 -5.71 11.75
C LEU A 212 4.27 -5.84 11.93
N ALA A 213 5.04 -5.01 11.24
CA ALA A 213 6.50 -4.99 11.41
C ALA A 213 6.89 -4.63 12.85
N GLU A 214 6.15 -3.70 13.50
CA GLU A 214 6.32 -3.40 14.94
C GLU A 214 5.91 -4.57 15.81
N GLU A 215 4.74 -5.16 15.56
CA GLU A 215 4.23 -6.31 16.30
C GLU A 215 5.23 -7.47 16.33
N MET A 216 5.87 -7.72 15.20
CA MET A 216 6.85 -8.79 15.04
C MET A 216 8.29 -8.36 15.38
N GLN A 217 8.53 -7.08 15.70
CA GLN A 217 9.84 -6.52 16.06
C GLN A 217 10.89 -6.65 14.93
N VAL A 218 10.48 -6.39 13.69
CA VAL A 218 11.34 -6.48 12.49
C VAL A 218 11.35 -5.20 11.65
N GLN A 219 10.96 -4.05 12.25
CA GLN A 219 10.82 -2.77 11.54
C GLN A 219 12.10 -2.30 10.85
N ASP A 220 13.25 -2.53 11.48
CA ASP A 220 14.59 -2.20 10.98
C ASP A 220 15.01 -3.04 9.77
N GLN A 221 14.38 -4.19 9.58
CA GLN A 221 14.69 -5.14 8.49
C GLN A 221 13.76 -5.02 7.29
N VAL A 222 12.69 -4.25 7.41
CA VAL A 222 11.84 -3.86 6.27
C VAL A 222 12.47 -2.65 5.62
N ASP A 223 12.83 -2.73 4.35
CA ASP A 223 13.53 -1.63 3.65
C ASP A 223 12.56 -0.52 3.23
N ILE A 224 11.38 -0.89 2.77
CA ILE A 224 10.37 0.06 2.29
C ILE A 224 9.01 -0.29 2.89
N ILE A 225 8.44 0.66 3.62
CA ILE A 225 7.08 0.57 4.14
C ILE A 225 6.17 1.47 3.29
N ILE A 226 5.08 0.91 2.79
CA ILE A 226 4.01 1.65 2.14
C ILE A 226 2.79 1.60 3.05
N GLY A 227 2.13 2.74 3.23
CA GLY A 227 0.91 2.78 4.02
C GLY A 227 -0.08 3.81 3.50
N THR A 228 -1.32 3.71 3.97
CA THR A 228 -2.38 4.63 3.60
C THR A 228 -2.95 5.35 4.80
N LEU A 229 -3.40 6.58 4.57
CA LEU A 229 -4.13 7.38 5.55
C LEU A 229 -5.64 7.17 5.46
N GLY A 230 -6.11 6.52 4.37
CA GLY A 230 -7.52 6.38 4.02
C GLY A 230 -8.24 5.19 4.66
N LYS A 231 -7.64 4.51 5.64
CA LYS A 231 -8.25 3.37 6.35
C LYS A 231 -8.33 3.66 7.85
N SER A 232 -7.59 2.95 8.67
CA SER A 232 -7.56 3.12 10.14
C SER A 232 -7.32 4.57 10.59
N LEU A 233 -6.58 5.37 9.81
CA LEU A 233 -6.29 6.78 10.12
C LEU A 233 -7.37 7.75 9.62
N ALA A 234 -8.44 7.27 8.98
CA ALA A 234 -9.64 8.01 8.58
C ALA A 234 -9.40 9.33 7.84
N SER A 235 -8.31 9.41 7.06
CA SER A 235 -7.92 10.59 6.32
C SER A 235 -7.76 10.27 4.82
N MET A 236 -7.06 11.11 4.08
CA MET A 236 -6.77 10.89 2.66
C MET A 236 -5.28 10.99 2.41
N GLY A 237 -4.76 10.11 1.55
CA GLY A 237 -3.36 10.08 1.19
C GLY A 237 -2.68 8.76 1.54
N ALA A 238 -1.37 8.76 1.34
CA ALA A 238 -0.50 7.63 1.62
C ALA A 238 0.93 8.10 1.89
N TYR A 239 1.76 7.18 2.32
CA TYR A 239 3.17 7.42 2.55
C TYR A 239 4.01 6.24 2.08
N VAL A 240 5.26 6.52 1.75
CA VAL A 240 6.36 5.57 1.55
C VAL A 240 7.48 5.99 2.48
N LEU A 241 8.00 5.06 3.24
CA LEU A 241 9.07 5.29 4.21
C LEU A 241 10.19 4.29 4.02
#